data_435a03227266f7f03653805ea6be6f0e
#
_entry.id   435a03227266f7f03653805ea6be6f0e
#
_cell.length_a   1.000
_cell.length_b   1.000
_cell.length_c   1.000
_cell.angle_alpha   90.00
_cell.angle_beta   90.00
_cell.angle_gamma   90.00
#
_symmetry.space_group_name_H-M   'P 1'
#
loop_
_entity.id
_entity.type
_entity.pdbx_description
1 polymer ?
#
loop_
_entity_poly.entity_id
_entity_poly.type
_entity_poly.pdbx_seq_one_letter_code
_entity_poly.pdbx_strand_id
1 'polypeptide(L)'
;MATKESILLVNDIPDHMRTYEAAFRARGYQVCLTSSGADTLAVASQVRPQCIVIDVRLPDMSGWELCRRLKADRATSQVPVVILAPDVSRESLQHSRIAGCASWLMRPAAPDDVVRAVDHVLSHGAGQPAMHNALLDKRACPACESDEVRAGVRVGPVQYFVCKSCSMRWRVDAQGEATA
;
A
#
# COMPACT_ATOMS: atom_id res chain seq x y z
N MET A 1 -8.68 16.06 24.17
CA MET A 1 -9.24 15.79 22.82
C MET A 1 -8.21 14.97 22.06
N ALA A 2 -8.53 13.72 21.67
CA ALA A 2 -7.61 12.93 20.87
C ALA A 2 -7.37 13.66 19.54
N THR A 3 -6.13 13.99 19.22
CA THR A 3 -5.76 14.54 17.92
C THR A 3 -6.10 13.50 16.87
N LYS A 4 -7.07 13.83 15.99
CA LYS A 4 -7.42 12.95 14.88
C LYS A 4 -6.18 12.75 14.03
N GLU A 5 -5.81 11.49 13.81
CA GLU A 5 -4.69 11.13 12.94
C GLU A 5 -4.92 11.65 11.53
N SER A 6 -3.90 12.28 10.94
CA SER A 6 -3.99 12.89 9.60
C SER A 6 -3.27 12.04 8.56
N ILE A 7 -3.92 11.82 7.45
CA ILE A 7 -3.40 11.08 6.29
C ILE A 7 -3.20 12.05 5.13
N LEU A 8 -2.02 12.00 4.50
CA LEU A 8 -1.77 12.69 3.24
C LEU A 8 -1.97 11.70 2.09
N LEU A 9 -2.98 11.92 1.28
CA LEU A 9 -3.32 11.09 0.13
C LEU A 9 -2.85 11.75 -1.16
N VAL A 10 -2.05 11.03 -1.94
CA VAL A 10 -1.39 11.52 -3.15
C VAL A 10 -1.84 10.70 -4.35
N ASN A 11 -2.63 11.30 -5.23
CA ASN A 11 -3.13 10.67 -6.45
C ASN A 11 -3.59 11.77 -7.43
N ASP A 12 -3.34 11.63 -8.72
CA ASP A 12 -3.73 12.58 -9.77
C ASP A 12 -5.13 12.31 -10.34
N ILE A 13 -5.76 11.18 -10.00
CA ILE A 13 -7.09 10.79 -10.48
C ILE A 13 -8.16 11.18 -9.46
N PRO A 14 -9.02 12.18 -9.75
CA PRO A 14 -9.98 12.72 -8.79
C PRO A 14 -10.95 11.68 -8.21
N ASP A 15 -11.44 10.74 -9.03
CA ASP A 15 -12.39 9.72 -8.58
C ASP A 15 -11.76 8.72 -7.60
N HIS A 16 -10.49 8.34 -7.82
CA HIS A 16 -9.76 7.51 -6.87
C HIS A 16 -9.54 8.27 -5.55
N MET A 17 -9.16 9.54 -5.63
CA MET A 17 -8.98 10.38 -4.45
C MET A 17 -10.24 10.45 -3.60
N ARG A 18 -11.40 10.76 -4.21
CA ARG A 18 -12.69 10.83 -3.50
C ARG A 18 -13.06 9.52 -2.81
N THR A 19 -12.82 8.41 -3.51
CA THR A 19 -13.16 7.08 -2.99
C THR A 19 -12.31 6.73 -1.75
N TYR A 20 -11.00 6.94 -1.81
CA TYR A 20 -10.11 6.70 -0.67
C TYR A 20 -10.33 7.72 0.45
N GLU A 21 -10.52 9.01 0.11
CA GLU A 21 -10.82 10.05 1.09
C GLU A 21 -12.07 9.71 1.91
N ALA A 22 -13.16 9.29 1.25
CA ALA A 22 -14.39 8.90 1.91
C ALA A 22 -14.18 7.75 2.90
N ALA A 23 -13.41 6.73 2.52
CA ALA A 23 -13.10 5.59 3.36
C ALA A 23 -12.27 5.99 4.61
N PHE A 24 -11.25 6.82 4.45
CA PHE A 24 -10.45 7.32 5.58
C PHE A 24 -11.28 8.21 6.52
N ARG A 25 -12.09 9.11 5.96
CA ARG A 25 -12.97 9.97 6.77
C ARG A 25 -14.02 9.18 7.55
N ALA A 26 -14.56 8.11 6.97
CA ALA A 26 -15.48 7.21 7.65
C ALA A 26 -14.86 6.52 8.88
N ARG A 27 -13.53 6.32 8.88
CA ARG A 27 -12.75 5.80 10.02
C ARG A 27 -12.30 6.90 11.00
N GLY A 28 -12.65 8.16 10.73
CA GLY A 28 -12.33 9.29 11.59
C GLY A 28 -11.00 9.97 11.33
N TYR A 29 -10.27 9.58 10.28
CA TYR A 29 -9.05 10.25 9.87
C TYR A 29 -9.30 11.65 9.31
N GLN A 30 -8.37 12.57 9.55
CA GLN A 30 -8.29 13.80 8.76
C GLN A 30 -7.52 13.49 7.48
N VAL A 31 -8.01 13.97 6.32
CA VAL A 31 -7.39 13.69 5.03
C VAL A 31 -6.98 14.99 4.37
N CYS A 32 -5.71 15.10 4.02
CA CYS A 32 -5.16 16.11 3.15
C CYS A 32 -4.89 15.48 1.77
N LEU A 33 -5.13 16.21 0.69
CA LEU A 33 -5.03 15.72 -0.67
C LEU A 33 -3.97 16.51 -1.44
N THR A 34 -3.15 15.80 -2.22
CA THR A 34 -2.25 16.40 -3.21
C THR A 34 -2.30 15.60 -4.50
N SER A 35 -2.07 16.24 -5.64
CA SER A 35 -2.17 15.59 -6.95
C SER A 35 -0.82 15.43 -7.67
N SER A 36 0.26 15.93 -7.06
CA SER A 36 1.61 15.83 -7.61
C SER A 36 2.66 15.54 -6.54
N GLY A 37 3.81 15.03 -6.97
CA GLY A 37 4.94 14.81 -6.07
C GLY A 37 5.51 16.12 -5.53
N ALA A 38 5.61 17.15 -6.36
CA ALA A 38 6.13 18.47 -5.97
C ALA A 38 5.25 19.11 -4.88
N ASP A 39 3.93 19.11 -5.04
CA ASP A 39 2.99 19.62 -4.02
C ASP A 39 3.10 18.80 -2.73
N THR A 40 3.24 17.48 -2.86
CA THR A 40 3.39 16.60 -1.70
C THR A 40 4.63 16.95 -0.89
N LEU A 41 5.77 17.14 -1.53
CA LEU A 41 7.01 17.52 -0.84
C LEU A 41 6.89 18.88 -0.13
N ALA A 42 6.21 19.85 -0.76
CA ALA A 42 5.99 21.15 -0.16
C ALA A 42 5.06 21.12 1.07
N VAL A 43 4.03 20.26 1.03
CA VAL A 43 2.98 20.21 2.04
C VAL A 43 3.32 19.25 3.19
N ALA A 44 4.00 18.14 2.93
CA ALA A 44 4.20 17.06 3.91
C ALA A 44 4.91 17.53 5.20
N SER A 45 5.89 18.41 5.09
CA SER A 45 6.61 18.96 6.24
C SER A 45 5.76 19.91 7.09
N GLN A 46 4.78 20.57 6.49
CA GLN A 46 3.88 21.52 7.16
C GLN A 46 2.70 20.78 7.83
N VAL A 47 2.08 19.85 7.11
CA VAL A 47 0.92 19.07 7.59
C VAL A 47 1.31 18.04 8.64
N ARG A 48 2.54 17.50 8.57
CA ARG A 48 3.06 16.44 9.45
C ARG A 48 2.09 15.28 9.58
N PRO A 49 1.74 14.62 8.46
CA PRO A 49 0.79 13.51 8.49
C PRO A 49 1.38 12.32 9.25
N GLN A 50 0.51 11.51 9.88
CA GLN A 50 0.93 10.27 10.51
C GLN A 50 1.22 9.17 9.48
N CYS A 51 0.61 9.23 8.29
CA CYS A 51 0.90 8.34 7.18
C CYS A 51 0.68 9.07 5.84
N ILE A 52 1.45 8.67 4.82
CA ILE A 52 1.30 9.16 3.46
C ILE A 52 0.94 7.98 2.56
N VAL A 53 -0.16 8.09 1.81
CA VAL A 53 -0.59 7.10 0.82
C VAL A 53 -0.33 7.65 -0.57
N ILE A 54 0.49 6.97 -1.37
CA ILE A 54 1.00 7.48 -2.66
C ILE A 54 0.65 6.52 -3.79
N ASP A 55 0.03 7.03 -4.86
CA ASP A 55 -0.02 6.31 -6.13
C ASP A 55 1.36 6.34 -6.81
N VAL A 56 1.77 5.21 -7.37
CA VAL A 56 3.05 5.14 -8.12
C VAL A 56 3.05 6.06 -9.33
N ARG A 57 1.92 6.23 -10.00
CA ARG A 57 1.81 7.09 -11.17
C ARG A 57 1.37 8.48 -10.76
N LEU A 58 2.28 9.44 -10.82
CA LEU A 58 2.03 10.86 -10.63
C LEU A 58 2.48 11.61 -11.88
N PRO A 59 1.95 12.82 -12.12
CA PRO A 59 2.21 13.56 -13.37
C PRO A 59 3.65 14.05 -13.51
N ASP A 60 4.36 14.27 -12.41
CA ASP A 60 5.66 14.91 -12.35
C ASP A 60 6.81 13.99 -11.94
N MET A 61 6.51 12.91 -11.22
CA MET A 61 7.51 11.91 -10.82
C MET A 61 6.85 10.57 -10.48
N SER A 62 7.62 9.51 -10.32
CA SER A 62 7.06 8.26 -9.81
C SER A 62 6.84 8.32 -8.30
N GLY A 63 5.81 7.61 -7.80
CA GLY A 63 5.56 7.50 -6.36
C GLY A 63 6.73 6.86 -5.58
N TRP A 64 7.52 6.01 -6.23
CA TRP A 64 8.75 5.46 -5.66
C TRP A 64 9.81 6.54 -5.42
N GLU A 65 9.99 7.42 -6.38
CA GLU A 65 10.90 8.56 -6.27
C GLU A 65 10.43 9.54 -5.20
N LEU A 66 9.14 9.85 -5.18
CA LEU A 66 8.54 10.68 -4.13
C LEU A 66 8.80 10.08 -2.74
N CYS A 67 8.55 8.78 -2.57
CA CYS A 67 8.81 8.09 -1.31
C CYS A 67 10.28 8.22 -0.89
N ARG A 68 11.21 7.99 -1.82
CA ARG A 68 12.65 8.12 -1.57
C ARG A 68 13.02 9.54 -1.11
N ARG A 69 12.46 10.57 -1.72
CA ARG A 69 12.69 11.98 -1.34
C ARG A 69 12.12 12.29 0.04
N LEU A 70 10.91 11.84 0.34
CA LEU A 70 10.29 11.98 1.66
C LEU A 70 11.14 11.29 2.75
N LYS A 71 11.72 10.12 2.44
CA LYS A 71 12.60 9.40 3.36
C LYS A 71 13.98 10.02 3.53
N ALA A 72 14.44 10.81 2.57
CA ALA A 72 15.70 11.55 2.66
C ALA A 72 15.55 12.87 3.45
N ASP A 73 14.35 13.42 3.57
CA ASP A 73 14.08 14.66 4.31
C ASP A 73 13.87 14.38 5.80
N ARG A 74 14.63 15.08 6.65
CA ARG A 74 14.57 14.92 8.14
C ARG A 74 13.18 15.16 8.72
N ALA A 75 12.38 16.05 8.10
CA ALA A 75 11.03 16.39 8.58
C ALA A 75 10.02 15.28 8.31
N THR A 76 10.23 14.47 7.27
CA THR A 76 9.29 13.44 6.79
C THR A 76 9.85 12.02 6.80
N SER A 77 11.15 11.84 7.09
CA SER A 77 11.83 10.52 7.05
C SER A 77 11.16 9.46 7.93
N GLN A 78 10.62 9.85 9.08
CA GLN A 78 9.95 8.94 10.01
C GLN A 78 8.47 8.68 9.67
N VAL A 79 7.87 9.48 8.79
CA VAL A 79 6.48 9.31 8.40
C VAL A 79 6.35 8.03 7.55
N PRO A 80 5.54 7.06 7.95
CA PRO A 80 5.34 5.86 7.16
C PRO A 80 4.65 6.18 5.83
N VAL A 81 5.09 5.48 4.78
CA VAL A 81 4.56 5.63 3.43
C VAL A 81 3.97 4.31 2.96
N VAL A 82 2.72 4.35 2.50
CA VAL A 82 2.02 3.25 1.84
C VAL A 82 1.90 3.56 0.36
N ILE A 83 2.33 2.64 -0.51
CA ILE A 83 2.34 2.86 -1.97
C ILE A 83 1.28 2.00 -2.66
N LEU A 84 0.54 2.59 -3.59
CA LEU A 84 -0.39 1.91 -4.47
C LEU A 84 0.29 1.66 -5.82
N ALA A 85 0.72 0.41 -6.07
CA ALA A 85 1.48 0.02 -7.27
C ALA A 85 0.60 -0.70 -8.30
N PRO A 86 0.89 -0.57 -9.61
CA PRO A 86 0.07 -1.21 -10.64
C PRO A 86 0.25 -2.73 -10.72
N ASP A 87 1.37 -3.26 -10.24
CA ASP A 87 1.73 -4.67 -10.37
C ASP A 87 2.66 -5.19 -9.26
N VAL A 88 2.90 -6.49 -9.23
CA VAL A 88 3.80 -7.21 -8.31
C VAL A 88 5.06 -7.69 -9.07
N SER A 89 5.58 -6.87 -9.97
CA SER A 89 6.80 -7.20 -10.69
C SER A 89 8.03 -7.26 -9.77
N ARG A 90 9.10 -7.92 -10.24
CA ARG A 90 10.41 -7.86 -9.55
C ARG A 90 10.89 -6.43 -9.37
N GLU A 91 10.60 -5.58 -10.33
CA GLU A 91 10.96 -4.17 -10.34
C GLU A 91 10.23 -3.41 -9.25
N SER A 92 8.91 -3.60 -9.11
CA SER A 92 8.11 -3.01 -8.02
C SER A 92 8.58 -3.48 -6.64
N LEU A 93 8.95 -4.76 -6.48
CA LEU A 93 9.55 -5.28 -5.25
C LEU A 93 10.91 -4.66 -4.94
N GLN A 94 11.74 -4.46 -5.95
CA GLN A 94 13.04 -3.80 -5.78
C GLN A 94 12.87 -2.34 -5.42
N HIS A 95 11.99 -1.62 -6.11
CA HIS A 95 11.67 -0.23 -5.81
C HIS A 95 11.13 -0.04 -4.41
N SER A 96 10.24 -0.92 -3.92
CA SER A 96 9.69 -0.82 -2.56
C SER A 96 10.76 -0.88 -1.48
N ARG A 97 11.77 -1.75 -1.66
CA ARG A 97 12.90 -1.86 -0.72
C ARG A 97 13.81 -0.64 -0.76
N ILE A 98 14.14 -0.14 -1.97
CA ILE A 98 15.03 1.01 -2.17
C ILE A 98 14.35 2.30 -1.70
N ALA A 99 13.06 2.45 -1.95
CA ALA A 99 12.31 3.65 -1.58
C ALA A 99 12.05 3.75 -0.06
N GLY A 100 12.16 2.65 0.69
CA GLY A 100 11.94 2.65 2.12
C GLY A 100 10.48 2.83 2.53
N CYS A 101 9.52 2.41 1.67
CA CYS A 101 8.11 2.45 2.03
C CYS A 101 7.79 1.46 3.16
N ALA A 102 6.81 1.79 4.00
CA ALA A 102 6.36 0.94 5.10
C ALA A 102 5.48 -0.22 4.63
N SER A 103 4.71 0.01 3.58
CA SER A 103 3.84 -0.98 2.96
C SER A 103 3.52 -0.60 1.51
N TRP A 104 3.03 -1.54 0.74
CA TRP A 104 2.52 -1.29 -0.59
C TRP A 104 1.40 -2.25 -0.96
N LEU A 105 0.44 -1.78 -1.77
CA LEU A 105 -0.69 -2.56 -2.25
C LEU A 105 -0.69 -2.57 -3.77
N MET A 106 -1.18 -3.67 -4.33
CA MET A 106 -1.39 -3.76 -5.76
C MET A 106 -2.76 -3.18 -6.14
N ARG A 107 -2.78 -2.40 -7.21
CA ARG A 107 -4.02 -1.87 -7.80
C ARG A 107 -4.67 -2.88 -8.77
N PRO A 108 -6.02 -2.90 -8.84
CA PRO A 108 -6.95 -2.09 -8.07
C PRO A 108 -6.97 -2.52 -6.59
N ALA A 109 -6.92 -1.57 -5.66
CA ALA A 109 -7.03 -1.81 -4.23
C ALA A 109 -8.39 -1.31 -3.74
N ALA A 110 -9.12 -2.13 -2.99
CA ALA A 110 -10.35 -1.69 -2.38
C ALA A 110 -10.05 -0.62 -1.31
N PRO A 111 -10.91 0.39 -1.12
CA PRO A 111 -10.68 1.45 -0.14
C PRO A 111 -10.45 0.92 1.28
N ASP A 112 -11.19 -0.09 1.70
CA ASP A 112 -11.02 -0.72 3.01
C ASP A 112 -9.67 -1.43 3.17
N ASP A 113 -9.08 -1.95 2.08
CA ASP A 113 -7.76 -2.57 2.12
C ASP A 113 -6.67 -1.53 2.33
N VAL A 114 -6.82 -0.36 1.69
CA VAL A 114 -5.89 0.75 1.86
C VAL A 114 -5.96 1.28 3.29
N VAL A 115 -7.17 1.43 3.84
CA VAL A 115 -7.36 1.85 5.24
C VAL A 115 -6.73 0.82 6.20
N ARG A 116 -6.99 -0.48 6.02
CA ARG A 116 -6.38 -1.53 6.85
C ARG A 116 -4.85 -1.54 6.79
N ALA A 117 -4.27 -1.30 5.62
CA ALA A 117 -2.82 -1.21 5.49
C ALA A 117 -2.25 -0.02 6.27
N VAL A 118 -2.94 1.12 6.25
CA VAL A 118 -2.57 2.30 7.04
C VAL A 118 -2.73 2.02 8.54
N ASP A 119 -3.87 1.48 8.98
CA ASP A 119 -4.12 1.09 10.37
C ASP A 119 -3.02 0.15 10.89
N HIS A 120 -2.64 -0.84 10.09
CA HIS A 120 -1.57 -1.78 10.43
C HIS A 120 -0.22 -1.08 10.60
N VAL A 121 0.16 -0.23 9.65
CA VAL A 121 1.42 0.49 9.67
C VAL A 121 1.50 1.45 10.86
N LEU A 122 0.40 2.14 11.18
CA LEU A 122 0.33 3.04 12.34
C LEU A 122 0.41 2.29 13.67
N SER A 123 -0.18 1.09 13.76
CA SER A 123 -0.19 0.29 14.98
C SER A 123 1.13 -0.45 15.25
N HIS A 124 1.87 -0.86 14.20
CA HIS A 124 3.05 -1.72 14.31
C HIS A 124 4.37 -1.02 13.93
N GLY A 125 4.29 0.23 13.48
CA GLY A 125 5.43 0.98 12.97
C GLY A 125 5.85 0.56 11.55
N ALA A 126 6.81 1.29 10.98
CA ALA A 126 7.40 0.98 9.69
C ALA A 126 8.37 -0.22 9.83
N GLY A 127 7.84 -1.43 9.79
CA GLY A 127 8.61 -2.65 9.65
C GLY A 127 9.19 -2.80 8.23
N GLN A 128 9.71 -3.99 7.91
CA GLN A 128 10.08 -4.28 6.50
C GLN A 128 8.84 -4.12 5.61
N PRO A 129 8.97 -3.53 4.42
CA PRO A 129 7.83 -3.27 3.54
C PRO A 129 7.05 -4.57 3.27
N ALA A 130 5.91 -4.68 3.94
CA ALA A 130 4.99 -5.78 3.77
C ALA A 130 4.01 -5.42 2.65
N MET A 131 3.77 -6.35 1.73
CA MET A 131 2.70 -6.19 0.75
C MET A 131 1.37 -6.44 1.47
N HIS A 132 0.59 -5.38 1.68
CA HIS A 132 -0.78 -5.50 2.18
C HIS A 132 -1.73 -5.58 0.99
N ASN A 133 -2.29 -6.76 0.81
CA ASN A 133 -3.42 -6.94 -0.09
C ASN A 133 -4.43 -7.86 0.64
N ALA A 134 -5.71 -7.49 0.67
CA ALA A 134 -6.75 -8.28 1.34
C ALA A 134 -6.87 -9.71 0.82
N LEU A 135 -6.42 -9.94 -0.43
CA LEU A 135 -6.28 -11.27 -1.01
C LEU A 135 -5.15 -12.09 -0.36
N LEU A 136 -4.28 -11.46 0.45
CA LEU A 136 -3.17 -12.11 1.12
C LEU A 136 -3.48 -12.52 2.58
N ASP A 137 -4.57 -12.04 3.17
CA ASP A 137 -4.99 -12.43 4.53
C ASP A 137 -5.60 -13.85 4.60
N LYS A 138 -5.82 -14.51 3.46
CA LYS A 138 -6.18 -15.95 3.39
C LYS A 138 -4.96 -16.83 3.10
N ARG A 139 -3.82 -16.57 3.74
CA ARG A 139 -2.50 -17.09 3.40
C ARG A 139 -2.08 -18.37 4.08
N ALA A 140 -2.98 -19.15 4.59
CA ALA A 140 -2.60 -20.51 4.86
C ALA A 140 -2.70 -21.30 3.55
N CYS A 141 -1.67 -22.09 3.25
CA CYS A 141 -1.74 -23.07 2.18
C CYS A 141 -2.94 -24.00 2.41
N PRO A 142 -3.86 -24.16 1.44
CA PRO A 142 -5.05 -24.97 1.65
C PRO A 142 -4.73 -26.47 1.86
N ALA A 143 -3.49 -26.90 1.59
CA ALA A 143 -3.08 -28.29 1.75
C ALA A 143 -2.34 -28.59 3.05
N CYS A 144 -1.53 -27.64 3.57
CA CYS A 144 -0.69 -27.87 4.74
C CYS A 144 -0.75 -26.75 5.79
N GLU A 145 -1.66 -25.81 5.61
CA GLU A 145 -1.91 -24.67 6.51
C GLU A 145 -0.68 -23.77 6.80
N SER A 146 0.43 -24.01 6.10
CA SER A 146 1.64 -23.20 6.24
C SER A 146 1.40 -21.77 5.75
N ASP A 147 1.91 -20.80 6.48
CA ASP A 147 1.94 -19.38 6.14
C ASP A 147 3.13 -19.02 5.23
N GLU A 148 4.06 -19.96 5.02
CA GLU A 148 5.17 -19.80 4.07
C GLU A 148 4.72 -19.87 2.61
N VAL A 149 3.96 -18.86 2.19
CA VAL A 149 3.37 -18.79 0.86
C VAL A 149 4.08 -17.72 0.04
N ARG A 150 4.38 -18.03 -1.22
CA ARG A 150 4.90 -17.12 -2.22
C ARG A 150 3.80 -16.73 -3.19
N ALA A 151 3.53 -15.44 -3.34
CA ALA A 151 2.70 -14.95 -4.43
C ALA A 151 3.43 -15.19 -5.78
N GLY A 152 2.75 -15.81 -6.69
CA GLY A 152 3.20 -16.03 -8.06
C GLY A 152 2.70 -14.94 -9.02
N VAL A 153 2.52 -15.32 -10.27
CA VAL A 153 2.04 -14.40 -11.33
C VAL A 153 0.56 -14.12 -11.15
N ARG A 154 0.14 -12.91 -11.46
CA ARG A 154 -1.28 -12.54 -11.62
C ARG A 154 -1.65 -12.53 -13.09
N VAL A 155 -2.83 -13.09 -13.39
CA VAL A 155 -3.41 -13.07 -14.73
C VAL A 155 -4.84 -12.52 -14.64
N GLY A 156 -5.04 -11.29 -15.07
CA GLY A 156 -6.32 -10.61 -14.92
C GLY A 156 -6.74 -10.47 -13.45
N PRO A 157 -7.98 -10.87 -13.07
CA PRO A 157 -8.46 -10.81 -11.70
C PRO A 157 -7.95 -11.95 -10.80
N VAL A 158 -7.15 -12.88 -11.34
CA VAL A 158 -6.72 -14.09 -10.65
C VAL A 158 -5.29 -13.97 -10.16
N GLN A 159 -5.05 -14.20 -8.86
CA GLN A 159 -3.73 -14.25 -8.26
C GLN A 159 -3.34 -15.72 -8.01
N TYR A 160 -2.14 -16.09 -8.45
CA TYR A 160 -1.57 -17.42 -8.20
C TYR A 160 -0.66 -17.40 -6.99
N PHE A 161 -0.62 -18.51 -6.26
CA PHE A 161 0.20 -18.71 -5.07
C PHE A 161 0.93 -20.04 -5.14
N VAL A 162 2.09 -20.11 -4.46
CA VAL A 162 2.88 -21.33 -4.29
C VAL A 162 3.28 -21.44 -2.83
N CYS A 163 2.98 -22.56 -2.22
CA CYS A 163 3.46 -22.89 -0.87
C CYS A 163 4.93 -23.30 -0.93
N LYS A 164 5.76 -22.75 -0.07
CA LYS A 164 7.18 -23.12 0.04
C LYS A 164 7.36 -24.45 0.77
N SER A 165 6.45 -24.78 1.70
CA SER A 165 6.53 -25.97 2.53
C SER A 165 6.12 -27.24 1.79
N CYS A 166 5.03 -27.23 0.99
CA CYS A 166 4.54 -28.40 0.29
C CYS A 166 4.50 -28.28 -1.23
N SER A 167 4.96 -27.15 -1.79
CA SER A 167 4.98 -26.84 -3.23
C SER A 167 3.60 -26.79 -3.90
N MET A 168 2.51 -26.85 -3.15
CA MET A 168 1.18 -26.69 -3.69
C MET A 168 1.02 -25.33 -4.37
N ARG A 169 0.31 -25.34 -5.50
CA ARG A 169 -0.04 -24.14 -6.25
C ARG A 169 -1.54 -23.97 -6.24
N TRP A 170 -2.01 -22.76 -5.98
CA TRP A 170 -3.44 -22.45 -6.06
C TRP A 170 -3.63 -21.03 -6.57
N ARG A 171 -4.84 -20.70 -6.90
CA ARG A 171 -5.25 -19.39 -7.38
C ARG A 171 -6.39 -18.84 -6.53
N VAL A 172 -6.45 -17.54 -6.44
CA VAL A 172 -7.53 -16.81 -5.77
C VAL A 172 -8.11 -15.82 -6.79
N ASP A 173 -9.40 -15.84 -6.98
CA ASP A 173 -10.12 -14.93 -7.87
C ASP A 173 -10.41 -13.56 -7.21
N ALA A 174 -11.12 -12.69 -7.95
CA ALA A 174 -11.48 -11.37 -7.46
C ALA A 174 -12.46 -11.40 -6.28
N GLN A 175 -13.20 -12.50 -6.10
CA GLN A 175 -14.13 -12.74 -5.00
C GLN A 175 -13.44 -13.31 -3.77
N GLY A 176 -12.15 -13.67 -3.90
CA GLY A 176 -11.36 -14.27 -2.82
C GLY A 176 -11.59 -15.76 -2.64
N GLU A 177 -12.17 -16.45 -3.64
CA GLU A 177 -12.29 -17.90 -3.65
C GLU A 177 -10.98 -18.56 -4.09
N ALA A 178 -10.47 -19.49 -3.26
CA ALA A 178 -9.28 -20.25 -3.54
C ALA A 178 -9.63 -21.55 -4.29
N THR A 179 -9.01 -21.77 -5.45
CA THR A 179 -9.11 -23.03 -6.20
C THR A 179 -7.72 -23.57 -6.50
N ALA A 180 -7.57 -24.89 -6.33
CA ALA A 180 -6.34 -25.62 -6.62
C ALA A 180 -6.07 -25.73 -8.13
#